data_8534a651a6c697b1819c8785a7430740
#
_entry.id   8534a651a6c697b1819c8785a7430740
#
_cell.length_a   1.000
_cell.length_b   1.000
_cell.length_c   1.000
_cell.angle_alpha   90.00
_cell.angle_beta   90.00
_cell.angle_gamma   90.00
#
_symmetry.space_group_name_H-M   'P 1'
#
loop_
_entity.id
_entity.type
_entity.pdbx_description
1 polymer ?
#
loop_
_entity_poly.entity_id
_entity_poly.type
_entity_poly.pdbx_seq_one_letter_code
_entity_poly.pdbx_strand_id
1 'polypeptide(L)'
;MATIKPFAALRPKPGLAAQICELPYDVLSSEEARAIAAGNPLSFFHVSKPEVDLLPDTDAYAPEVYAKGRENFQKLIRDGALVPDEQPCFYLYRQIMGKHSQTGIVAVASCEEYLGGVIKKHELTRVDKEDDRVRHIEALNSQTGPVFLAHRGGDALRELVAKTVSGEPAVDFTGKDGVRHSSWTIDDADEIKFIEKAFAGVGELYIADGHHRSAAAARVYLKRKAEGGNRSERAVSGRDFSARPDADTALQPRVEGFERQDAGAVAGNPRRRL
;
A
#
# COMPACT_ATOMS: atom_id res chain seq x y z
N MET A 1 -21.28 -4.72 6.26
CA MET A 1 -21.02 -3.30 5.98
C MET A 1 -19.53 -3.11 6.06
N ALA A 2 -18.92 -2.42 5.11
CA ALA A 2 -17.48 -2.24 5.10
C ALA A 2 -17.08 -1.02 5.93
N THR A 3 -16.08 -1.19 6.79
CA THR A 3 -15.54 -0.14 7.65
C THR A 3 -14.17 0.28 7.15
N ILE A 4 -14.02 1.57 6.86
CA ILE A 4 -12.71 2.18 6.60
C ILE A 4 -12.46 3.33 7.56
N LYS A 5 -11.19 3.63 7.80
CA LYS A 5 -10.78 4.71 8.70
C LYS A 5 -9.67 5.55 8.08
N PRO A 6 -9.64 6.87 8.39
CA PRO A 6 -8.50 7.70 8.09
C PRO A 6 -7.31 7.30 8.96
N PHE A 7 -6.10 7.62 8.52
CA PHE A 7 -4.87 7.36 9.26
C PHE A 7 -3.82 8.44 8.98
N ALA A 8 -2.89 8.63 9.90
CA ALA A 8 -1.75 9.49 9.68
C ALA A 8 -0.66 8.70 8.93
N ALA A 9 -0.49 9.00 7.65
CA ALA A 9 0.48 8.30 6.83
C ALA A 9 1.91 8.81 7.07
N LEU A 10 2.88 7.93 6.85
CA LEU A 10 4.28 8.30 6.69
C LEU A 10 4.53 8.46 5.19
N ARG A 11 4.80 9.68 4.76
CA ARG A 11 4.90 10.03 3.33
C ARG A 11 6.26 10.59 2.95
N PRO A 12 6.68 10.45 1.67
CA PRO A 12 7.84 11.17 1.17
C PRO A 12 7.72 12.68 1.46
N LYS A 13 8.80 13.27 1.95
CA LYS A 13 8.91 14.73 2.05
C LYS A 13 8.63 15.36 0.68
N PRO A 14 7.93 16.51 0.62
CA PRO A 14 7.66 17.20 -0.64
C PRO A 14 8.92 17.32 -1.51
N GLY A 15 8.77 16.94 -2.78
CA GLY A 15 9.87 16.93 -3.76
C GLY A 15 10.73 15.66 -3.78
N LEU A 16 10.59 14.74 -2.81
CA LEU A 16 11.38 13.51 -2.79
C LEU A 16 10.63 12.26 -3.30
N ALA A 17 9.34 12.37 -3.61
CA ALA A 17 8.53 11.21 -3.98
C ALA A 17 9.10 10.43 -5.18
N ALA A 18 9.54 11.12 -6.25
CA ALA A 18 10.13 10.49 -7.43
C ALA A 18 11.47 9.77 -7.16
N GLN A 19 12.16 10.10 -6.06
CA GLN A 19 13.40 9.44 -5.66
C GLN A 19 13.15 8.27 -4.71
N ILE A 20 12.06 8.33 -3.92
CA ILE A 20 11.74 7.33 -2.90
C ILE A 20 10.85 6.23 -3.47
N CYS A 21 9.80 6.61 -4.21
CA CYS A 21 8.81 5.64 -4.70
C CYS A 21 9.40 4.72 -5.77
N GLU A 22 9.14 3.43 -5.62
CA GLU A 22 9.63 2.39 -6.51
C GLU A 22 8.48 1.47 -6.94
N LEU A 23 8.78 0.58 -7.89
CA LEU A 23 7.85 -0.47 -8.31
C LEU A 23 7.51 -1.42 -7.15
N PRO A 24 6.39 -2.14 -7.23
CA PRO A 24 6.07 -3.18 -6.25
C PRO A 24 7.20 -4.21 -6.12
N TYR A 25 7.46 -4.65 -4.89
CA TYR A 25 8.59 -5.54 -4.55
C TYR A 25 8.55 -6.89 -5.27
N ASP A 26 7.37 -7.33 -5.70
CA ASP A 26 7.08 -8.64 -6.28
C ASP A 26 7.12 -8.69 -7.82
N VAL A 27 7.31 -7.54 -8.47
CA VAL A 27 7.41 -7.46 -9.95
C VAL A 27 8.85 -7.48 -10.47
N LEU A 28 9.84 -7.49 -9.57
CA LEU A 28 11.28 -7.45 -9.90
C LEU A 28 12.05 -8.51 -9.12
N SER A 29 13.09 -9.05 -9.73
CA SER A 29 14.11 -9.84 -9.05
C SER A 29 14.93 -8.97 -8.08
N SER A 30 15.67 -9.61 -7.17
CA SER A 30 16.57 -8.90 -6.26
C SER A 30 17.75 -8.26 -7.00
N GLU A 31 18.19 -8.85 -8.11
CA GLU A 31 19.25 -8.31 -8.97
C GLU A 31 18.80 -7.02 -9.68
N GLU A 32 17.61 -7.03 -10.28
CA GLU A 32 17.03 -5.86 -10.93
C GLU A 32 16.79 -4.72 -9.92
N ALA A 33 16.24 -5.05 -8.75
CA ALA A 33 16.02 -4.08 -7.68
C ALA A 33 17.34 -3.47 -7.19
N ARG A 34 18.40 -4.28 -7.05
CA ARG A 34 19.76 -3.82 -6.69
C ARG A 34 20.29 -2.85 -7.72
N ALA A 35 20.16 -3.15 -9.02
CA ALA A 35 20.59 -2.28 -10.10
C ALA A 35 19.83 -0.94 -10.10
N ILE A 36 18.52 -0.95 -9.82
CA ILE A 36 17.70 0.27 -9.74
C ILE A 36 18.03 1.11 -8.51
N ALA A 37 18.26 0.48 -7.35
CA ALA A 37 18.61 1.16 -6.12
C ALA A 37 20.05 1.69 -6.09
N ALA A 38 20.93 1.16 -6.96
CA ALA A 38 22.33 1.56 -7.03
C ALA A 38 22.45 3.07 -7.25
N GLY A 39 23.19 3.73 -6.34
CA GLY A 39 23.40 5.19 -6.40
C GLY A 39 22.21 6.06 -5.94
N ASN A 40 21.12 5.46 -5.54
CA ASN A 40 19.99 6.18 -4.93
C ASN A 40 19.72 5.72 -3.49
N PRO A 41 20.34 6.35 -2.49
CA PRO A 41 20.18 5.97 -1.08
C PRO A 41 18.76 6.24 -0.53
N LEU A 42 17.91 6.92 -1.28
CA LEU A 42 16.51 7.18 -0.94
C LEU A 42 15.55 6.13 -1.52
N SER A 43 16.00 5.25 -2.42
CA SER A 43 15.15 4.24 -3.03
C SER A 43 14.45 3.38 -1.98
N PHE A 44 13.13 3.24 -2.11
CA PHE A 44 12.36 2.42 -1.18
C PHE A 44 12.65 0.92 -1.33
N PHE A 45 13.38 0.49 -2.35
CA PHE A 45 13.87 -0.89 -2.43
C PHE A 45 14.81 -1.26 -1.28
N HIS A 46 15.55 -0.31 -0.71
CA HIS A 46 16.32 -0.53 0.53
C HIS A 46 15.45 -0.96 1.73
N VAL A 47 14.14 -0.69 1.67
CA VAL A 47 13.15 -1.07 2.69
C VAL A 47 12.31 -2.26 2.26
N SER A 48 11.81 -2.26 1.03
CA SER A 48 10.87 -3.28 0.54
C SER A 48 11.56 -4.56 0.03
N LYS A 49 12.83 -4.47 -0.36
CA LYS A 49 13.73 -5.55 -0.81
C LYS A 49 15.12 -5.39 -0.20
N PRO A 50 15.25 -5.46 1.15
CA PRO A 50 16.46 -5.07 1.85
C PRO A 50 17.70 -5.90 1.49
N GLU A 51 17.52 -7.08 0.89
CA GLU A 51 18.58 -7.93 0.37
C GLU A 51 19.44 -7.22 -0.72
N VAL A 52 18.95 -6.09 -1.27
CA VAL A 52 19.75 -5.28 -2.21
C VAL A 52 21.00 -4.69 -1.56
N ASP A 53 21.00 -4.52 -0.24
CA ASP A 53 22.12 -3.97 0.54
C ASP A 53 23.03 -5.05 1.15
N LEU A 54 22.72 -6.31 0.93
CA LEU A 54 23.46 -7.45 1.46
C LEU A 54 24.24 -8.17 0.34
N LEU A 55 25.02 -9.17 0.70
CA LEU A 55 25.75 -9.98 -0.29
C LEU A 55 24.77 -10.64 -1.29
N PRO A 56 25.14 -10.77 -2.55
CA PRO A 56 24.21 -11.29 -3.58
C PRO A 56 23.68 -12.72 -3.32
N ASP A 57 24.41 -13.51 -2.56
CA ASP A 57 24.07 -14.89 -2.18
C ASP A 57 23.30 -14.98 -0.85
N THR A 58 22.96 -13.85 -0.23
CA THR A 58 22.15 -13.82 0.99
C THR A 58 20.74 -14.34 0.69
N ASP A 59 20.27 -15.30 1.51
CA ASP A 59 18.88 -15.75 1.44
C ASP A 59 17.94 -14.56 1.71
N ALA A 60 17.06 -14.24 0.75
CA ALA A 60 16.12 -13.12 0.85
C ALA A 60 15.14 -13.23 2.05
N TYR A 61 15.05 -14.40 2.66
CA TYR A 61 14.21 -14.65 3.86
C TYR A 61 15.01 -14.78 5.15
N ALA A 62 16.30 -14.49 5.13
CA ALA A 62 17.14 -14.52 6.32
C ALA A 62 16.80 -13.39 7.30
N PRO A 63 16.97 -13.60 8.62
CA PRO A 63 16.63 -12.59 9.64
C PRO A 63 17.34 -11.24 9.44
N GLU A 64 18.59 -11.25 8.96
CA GLU A 64 19.38 -10.05 8.69
C GLU A 64 18.76 -9.17 7.60
N VAL A 65 18.01 -9.74 6.64
CA VAL A 65 17.30 -8.99 5.59
C VAL A 65 16.24 -8.10 6.22
N TYR A 66 15.43 -8.63 7.12
CA TYR A 66 14.40 -7.85 7.84
C TYR A 66 15.01 -6.82 8.79
N ALA A 67 16.10 -7.16 9.44
CA ALA A 67 16.84 -6.24 10.31
C ALA A 67 17.38 -5.05 9.47
N LYS A 68 17.92 -5.33 8.27
CA LYS A 68 18.42 -4.31 7.34
C LYS A 68 17.29 -3.42 6.82
N GLY A 69 16.14 -3.99 6.47
CA GLY A 69 14.96 -3.24 6.10
C GLY A 69 14.50 -2.28 7.19
N ARG A 70 14.48 -2.74 8.45
CA ARG A 70 14.19 -1.89 9.61
C ARG A 70 15.19 -0.75 9.76
N GLU A 71 16.47 -1.04 9.67
CA GLU A 71 17.55 -0.03 9.76
C GLU A 71 17.36 1.07 8.70
N ASN A 72 17.16 0.67 7.44
CA ASN A 72 16.96 1.56 6.31
C ASN A 72 15.67 2.40 6.46
N PHE A 73 14.57 1.79 6.87
CA PHE A 73 13.32 2.49 7.11
C PHE A 73 13.46 3.56 8.20
N GLN A 74 14.07 3.20 9.33
CA GLN A 74 14.35 4.14 10.41
C GLN A 74 15.32 5.25 9.97
N LYS A 75 16.26 4.95 9.07
CA LYS A 75 17.16 5.97 8.51
C LYS A 75 16.37 6.98 7.67
N LEU A 76 15.49 6.55 6.77
CA LEU A 76 14.65 7.46 5.96
C LEU A 76 13.80 8.39 6.84
N ILE A 77 13.29 7.88 7.98
CA ILE A 77 12.53 8.68 8.94
C ILE A 77 13.43 9.67 9.67
N ARG A 78 14.56 9.22 10.24
CA ARG A 78 15.50 10.10 10.98
C ARG A 78 16.08 11.21 10.12
N ASP A 79 16.35 10.92 8.86
CA ASP A 79 16.91 11.88 7.90
C ASP A 79 15.83 12.84 7.34
N GLY A 80 14.57 12.64 7.74
CA GLY A 80 13.42 13.45 7.31
C GLY A 80 13.06 13.27 5.83
N ALA A 81 13.48 12.17 5.20
CA ALA A 81 13.06 11.81 3.85
C ALA A 81 11.61 11.29 3.83
N LEU A 82 11.21 10.58 4.89
CA LEU A 82 9.82 10.23 5.19
C LEU A 82 9.34 11.05 6.38
N VAL A 83 8.18 11.66 6.24
CA VAL A 83 7.56 12.53 7.26
C VAL A 83 6.15 12.03 7.59
N PRO A 84 5.78 11.97 8.89
CA PRO A 84 4.43 11.61 9.28
C PRO A 84 3.48 12.78 9.07
N ASP A 85 2.24 12.48 8.72
CA ASP A 85 1.17 13.46 8.79
C ASP A 85 0.79 13.73 10.25
N GLU A 86 0.38 14.96 10.54
CA GLU A 86 0.07 15.41 11.91
C GLU A 86 -1.24 14.82 12.43
N GLN A 87 -2.19 14.54 11.53
CA GLN A 87 -3.52 14.05 11.87
C GLN A 87 -3.99 12.94 10.92
N PRO A 88 -4.93 12.08 11.34
CA PRO A 88 -5.51 11.09 10.47
C PRO A 88 -6.29 11.72 9.31
N CYS A 89 -5.97 11.27 8.08
CA CYS A 89 -6.56 11.74 6.84
C CYS A 89 -6.97 10.55 5.98
N PHE A 90 -7.87 10.77 5.02
CA PHE A 90 -7.95 9.93 3.82
C PHE A 90 -7.05 10.53 2.75
N TYR A 91 -6.62 9.69 1.80
CA TYR A 91 -5.85 10.18 0.66
C TYR A 91 -6.51 9.71 -0.62
N LEU A 92 -6.43 10.52 -1.66
CA LEU A 92 -6.67 10.05 -3.02
C LEU A 92 -5.34 9.75 -3.68
N TYR A 93 -5.30 8.65 -4.40
CA TYR A 93 -4.14 8.25 -5.18
C TYR A 93 -4.58 7.92 -6.59
N ARG A 94 -3.97 8.60 -7.56
CA ARG A 94 -4.25 8.41 -8.99
C ARG A 94 -3.02 7.93 -9.72
N GLN A 95 -3.23 6.93 -10.55
CA GLN A 95 -2.26 6.44 -11.53
C GLN A 95 -2.78 6.69 -12.93
N ILE A 96 -1.90 7.18 -13.81
CA ILE A 96 -2.19 7.38 -15.23
C ILE A 96 -1.14 6.63 -16.03
N MET A 97 -1.58 5.63 -16.81
CA MET A 97 -0.75 4.82 -17.70
C MET A 97 -1.31 4.93 -19.12
N GLY A 98 -0.62 5.68 -19.97
CA GLY A 98 -1.11 6.01 -21.31
C GLY A 98 -2.47 6.74 -21.26
N LYS A 99 -3.52 6.11 -21.78
CA LYS A 99 -4.88 6.66 -21.74
C LYS A 99 -5.70 6.20 -20.52
N HIS A 100 -5.18 5.23 -19.77
CA HIS A 100 -5.88 4.69 -18.59
C HIS A 100 -5.60 5.57 -17.38
N SER A 101 -6.64 6.02 -16.71
CA SER A 101 -6.57 6.78 -15.46
C SER A 101 -7.42 6.10 -14.40
N GLN A 102 -6.82 5.81 -13.26
CA GLN A 102 -7.50 5.21 -12.12
C GLN A 102 -7.21 6.02 -10.86
N THR A 103 -8.26 6.36 -10.11
CA THR A 103 -8.15 7.06 -8.82
C THR A 103 -8.77 6.21 -7.73
N GLY A 104 -8.07 6.11 -6.60
CA GLY A 104 -8.51 5.36 -5.44
C GLY A 104 -8.48 6.19 -4.16
N ILE A 105 -9.30 5.79 -3.17
CA ILE A 105 -9.22 6.29 -1.79
C ILE A 105 -8.24 5.38 -1.05
N VAL A 106 -7.24 5.98 -0.39
CA VAL A 106 -6.31 5.26 0.48
C VAL A 106 -6.78 5.43 1.92
N ALA A 107 -6.99 4.30 2.58
CA ALA A 107 -7.56 4.22 3.91
C ALA A 107 -7.07 2.96 4.62
N VAL A 108 -7.38 2.80 5.90
CA VAL A 108 -7.26 1.52 6.59
C VAL A 108 -8.59 0.79 6.60
N ALA A 109 -8.55 -0.54 6.39
CA ALA A 109 -9.71 -1.43 6.37
C ALA A 109 -9.60 -2.49 7.47
N SER A 110 -10.72 -3.06 7.90
CA SER A 110 -10.78 -3.94 9.07
C SER A 110 -10.24 -5.35 8.82
N CYS A 111 -9.22 -5.77 9.58
CA CYS A 111 -8.78 -7.17 9.61
C CYS A 111 -9.87 -8.12 10.10
N GLU A 112 -10.75 -7.69 10.99
CA GLU A 112 -11.90 -8.50 11.42
C GLU A 112 -12.88 -8.74 10.28
N GLU A 113 -13.11 -7.73 9.44
CA GLU A 113 -13.96 -7.85 8.24
C GLU A 113 -13.31 -8.73 7.16
N TYR A 114 -11.98 -8.71 7.05
CA TYR A 114 -11.24 -9.66 6.21
C TYR A 114 -11.42 -11.11 6.71
N LEU A 115 -11.30 -11.34 8.01
CA LEU A 115 -11.50 -12.66 8.62
C LEU A 115 -12.95 -13.10 8.56
N GLY A 116 -13.89 -12.17 8.76
CA GLY A 116 -15.35 -12.41 8.72
C GLY A 116 -15.94 -12.49 7.30
N GLY A 117 -15.14 -12.29 6.26
CA GLY A 117 -15.58 -12.46 4.86
C GLY A 117 -16.38 -11.28 4.28
N VAL A 118 -16.37 -10.11 4.90
CA VAL A 118 -16.85 -8.85 4.29
C VAL A 118 -15.91 -8.43 3.18
N ILE A 119 -14.60 -8.61 3.40
CA ILE A 119 -13.57 -8.46 2.36
C ILE A 119 -13.40 -9.81 1.67
N LYS A 120 -13.85 -9.89 0.42
CA LYS A 120 -13.89 -11.12 -0.38
C LYS A 120 -12.55 -11.47 -0.97
N LYS A 121 -12.20 -12.74 -0.88
CA LYS A 121 -10.99 -13.36 -1.44
C LYS A 121 -11.38 -14.20 -2.65
N HIS A 122 -10.54 -14.26 -3.66
CA HIS A 122 -10.73 -15.14 -4.82
C HIS A 122 -9.48 -15.97 -5.15
N GLU A 123 -8.42 -15.83 -4.33
CA GLU A 123 -7.15 -16.52 -4.50
C GLU A 123 -6.69 -17.13 -3.17
N LEU A 124 -6.10 -18.33 -3.24
CA LEU A 124 -5.42 -18.95 -2.11
C LEU A 124 -4.01 -18.40 -1.99
N THR A 125 -3.64 -18.07 -0.79
CA THR A 125 -2.31 -17.52 -0.50
C THR A 125 -1.31 -18.62 -0.19
N ARG A 126 -0.04 -18.39 -0.53
CA ARG A 126 1.08 -19.29 -0.23
C ARG A 126 1.66 -18.92 1.14
N VAL A 127 1.87 -19.93 1.96
CA VAL A 127 2.35 -19.76 3.35
C VAL A 127 3.73 -19.09 3.39
N ASP A 128 4.65 -19.47 2.49
CA ASP A 128 6.00 -18.89 2.39
C ASP A 128 5.96 -17.37 2.12
N LYS A 129 5.04 -16.93 1.25
CA LYS A 129 4.87 -15.51 0.93
C LYS A 129 4.17 -14.73 2.05
N GLU A 130 3.23 -15.38 2.75
CA GLU A 130 2.62 -14.77 3.93
C GLU A 130 3.64 -14.60 5.06
N ASP A 131 4.44 -15.63 5.35
CA ASP A 131 5.47 -15.61 6.38
C ASP A 131 6.49 -14.49 6.14
N ASP A 132 6.91 -14.32 4.90
CA ASP A 132 7.77 -13.23 4.49
C ASP A 132 7.15 -11.85 4.83
N ARG A 133 5.92 -11.62 4.42
CA ARG A 133 5.24 -10.34 4.68
C ARG A 133 4.94 -10.12 6.15
N VAL A 134 4.61 -11.17 6.91
CA VAL A 134 4.45 -11.08 8.38
C VAL A 134 5.75 -10.61 9.03
N ARG A 135 6.88 -11.25 8.70
CA ARG A 135 8.20 -10.86 9.25
C ARG A 135 8.56 -9.42 8.88
N HIS A 136 8.27 -9.02 7.63
CA HIS A 136 8.53 -7.68 7.17
C HIS A 136 7.69 -6.63 7.93
N ILE A 137 6.37 -6.86 8.08
CA ILE A 137 5.48 -5.99 8.85
C ILE A 137 5.95 -5.89 10.31
N GLU A 138 6.28 -7.02 10.94
CA GLU A 138 6.76 -7.05 12.33
C GLU A 138 8.09 -6.30 12.50
N ALA A 139 9.03 -6.50 11.59
CA ALA A 139 10.34 -5.85 11.65
C ALA A 139 10.23 -4.33 11.50
N LEU A 140 9.43 -3.85 10.57
CA LEU A 140 9.23 -2.41 10.33
C LEU A 140 8.23 -1.79 11.29
N ASN A 141 7.37 -2.59 11.92
CA ASN A 141 6.15 -2.15 12.60
C ASN A 141 5.28 -1.24 11.72
N SER A 142 5.20 -1.55 10.43
CA SER A 142 4.52 -0.72 9.43
C SER A 142 4.02 -1.55 8.26
N GLN A 143 2.91 -1.10 7.67
CA GLN A 143 2.42 -1.57 6.38
C GLN A 143 3.01 -0.68 5.27
N THR A 144 3.84 -1.25 4.42
CA THR A 144 4.53 -0.51 3.35
C THR A 144 3.99 -0.80 1.96
N GLY A 145 3.14 -1.81 1.84
CA GLY A 145 2.53 -2.20 0.57
C GLY A 145 1.00 -2.14 0.65
N PRO A 146 0.34 -1.17 0.01
CA PRO A 146 -1.11 -1.12 -0.02
C PRO A 146 -1.69 -2.33 -0.74
N VAL A 147 -2.91 -2.73 -0.36
CA VAL A 147 -3.70 -3.70 -1.12
C VAL A 147 -4.71 -2.97 -1.98
N PHE A 148 -5.08 -3.57 -3.09
CA PHE A 148 -6.09 -3.03 -3.97
C PHE A 148 -7.42 -3.72 -3.71
N LEU A 149 -8.39 -2.96 -3.18
CA LEU A 149 -9.75 -3.41 -2.96
C LEU A 149 -10.70 -2.73 -3.95
N ALA A 150 -11.57 -3.50 -4.56
CA ALA A 150 -12.63 -3.01 -5.42
C ALA A 150 -13.97 -3.04 -4.68
N HIS A 151 -14.83 -2.06 -4.95
CA HIS A 151 -16.19 -2.01 -4.42
C HIS A 151 -17.13 -1.34 -5.42
N ARG A 152 -18.43 -1.52 -5.21
CA ARG A 152 -19.45 -0.77 -5.93
C ARG A 152 -19.65 0.56 -5.21
N GLY A 153 -19.05 1.62 -5.75
CA GLY A 153 -19.20 2.98 -5.21
C GLY A 153 -20.55 3.61 -5.56
N GLY A 154 -20.94 4.61 -4.78
CA GLY A 154 -22.08 5.49 -5.07
C GLY A 154 -21.67 6.76 -5.82
N ASP A 155 -22.64 7.44 -6.47
CA ASP A 155 -22.40 8.68 -7.21
C ASP A 155 -21.82 9.79 -6.34
N ALA A 156 -22.33 9.96 -5.13
CA ALA A 156 -21.87 10.98 -4.20
C ALA A 156 -20.39 10.82 -3.83
N LEU A 157 -19.87 9.59 -3.73
CA LEU A 157 -18.45 9.35 -3.50
C LEU A 157 -17.61 9.70 -4.74
N ARG A 158 -18.14 9.43 -5.95
CA ARG A 158 -17.52 9.82 -7.21
C ARG A 158 -17.43 11.35 -7.35
N GLU A 159 -18.48 12.07 -6.95
CA GLU A 159 -18.50 13.53 -6.94
C GLU A 159 -17.45 14.12 -6.01
N LEU A 160 -17.33 13.58 -4.78
CA LEU A 160 -16.28 13.99 -3.84
C LEU A 160 -14.88 13.76 -4.43
N VAL A 161 -14.63 12.57 -4.99
CA VAL A 161 -13.36 12.26 -5.65
C VAL A 161 -13.09 13.23 -6.80
N ALA A 162 -14.08 13.49 -7.69
CA ALA A 162 -13.94 14.42 -8.79
C ALA A 162 -13.64 15.85 -8.32
N LYS A 163 -14.32 16.32 -7.28
CA LYS A 163 -14.07 17.62 -6.64
C LYS A 163 -12.63 17.72 -6.14
N THR A 164 -12.18 16.70 -5.37
CA THR A 164 -10.85 16.72 -4.75
C THR A 164 -9.73 16.69 -5.79
N VAL A 165 -9.84 15.85 -6.83
CA VAL A 165 -8.80 15.75 -7.88
C VAL A 165 -8.79 16.93 -8.86
N SER A 166 -9.76 17.83 -8.79
CA SER A 166 -9.73 19.11 -9.54
C SER A 166 -8.79 20.14 -8.91
N GLY A 167 -8.42 19.93 -7.64
CA GLY A 167 -7.42 20.71 -6.92
C GLY A 167 -5.99 20.27 -7.23
N GLU A 168 -5.03 21.05 -6.74
CA GLU A 168 -3.61 20.75 -6.90
C GLU A 168 -3.23 19.52 -6.04
N PRO A 169 -2.52 18.52 -6.58
CA PRO A 169 -2.09 17.37 -5.83
C PRO A 169 -0.94 17.72 -4.88
N ALA A 170 -0.93 17.12 -3.69
CA ALA A 170 0.16 17.22 -2.73
C ALA A 170 1.44 16.52 -3.22
N VAL A 171 1.27 15.50 -4.07
CA VAL A 171 2.37 14.76 -4.72
C VAL A 171 1.97 14.53 -6.17
N ASP A 172 2.89 14.81 -7.09
CA ASP A 172 2.72 14.54 -8.53
C ASP A 172 4.09 14.28 -9.17
N PHE A 173 4.26 13.10 -9.76
CA PHE A 173 5.49 12.74 -10.48
C PHE A 173 5.21 11.62 -11.49
N THR A 174 6.13 11.47 -12.44
CA THR A 174 6.10 10.33 -13.37
C THR A 174 7.22 9.36 -13.00
N GLY A 175 6.87 8.10 -12.80
CA GLY A 175 7.82 7.02 -12.53
C GLY A 175 8.70 6.68 -13.73
N LYS A 176 9.76 5.90 -13.50
CA LYS A 176 10.68 5.43 -14.56
C LYS A 176 9.96 4.55 -15.60
N ASP A 177 8.85 3.94 -15.22
CA ASP A 177 7.96 3.14 -16.07
C ASP A 177 6.99 3.96 -16.93
N GLY A 178 7.04 5.31 -16.81
CA GLY A 178 6.15 6.21 -17.52
C GLY A 178 4.76 6.36 -16.90
N VAL A 179 4.49 5.73 -15.77
CA VAL A 179 3.24 5.91 -15.02
C VAL A 179 3.30 7.22 -14.23
N ARG A 180 2.27 8.07 -14.37
CA ARG A 180 2.14 9.28 -13.56
C ARG A 180 1.38 8.96 -12.29
N HIS A 181 1.92 9.39 -11.17
CA HIS A 181 1.38 9.20 -9.82
C HIS A 181 1.00 10.56 -9.24
N SER A 182 -0.23 10.70 -8.77
CA SER A 182 -0.68 11.92 -8.11
C SER A 182 -1.43 11.56 -6.83
N SER A 183 -1.26 12.36 -5.78
CA SER A 183 -1.95 12.14 -4.49
C SER A 183 -2.47 13.44 -3.91
N TRP A 184 -3.66 13.38 -3.30
CA TRP A 184 -4.32 14.45 -2.57
C TRP A 184 -4.62 13.98 -1.16
N THR A 185 -4.65 14.91 -0.21
CA THR A 185 -5.04 14.66 1.18
C THR A 185 -6.47 15.17 1.40
N ILE A 186 -7.27 14.38 2.11
CA ILE A 186 -8.61 14.75 2.58
C ILE A 186 -8.55 14.77 4.10
N ASP A 187 -8.48 15.95 4.68
CA ASP A 187 -8.33 16.23 6.11
C ASP A 187 -9.51 17.01 6.70
N ASP A 188 -10.45 17.45 5.86
CA ASP A 188 -11.70 18.09 6.30
C ASP A 188 -12.56 17.09 7.09
N ALA A 189 -12.98 17.48 8.29
CA ALA A 189 -13.71 16.62 9.20
C ALA A 189 -15.08 16.14 8.66
N ASP A 190 -15.74 16.96 7.86
CA ASP A 190 -17.05 16.60 7.31
C ASP A 190 -16.91 15.70 6.07
N GLU A 191 -15.89 15.90 5.25
CA GLU A 191 -15.54 15.00 4.16
C GLU A 191 -15.07 13.62 4.68
N ILE A 192 -14.31 13.59 5.77
CA ILE A 192 -13.91 12.34 6.46
C ILE A 192 -15.15 11.57 6.93
N LYS A 193 -16.07 12.24 7.67
CA LYS A 193 -17.33 11.61 8.12
C LYS A 193 -18.19 11.12 6.94
N PHE A 194 -18.23 11.92 5.88
CA PHE A 194 -18.97 11.55 4.67
C PHE A 194 -18.42 10.26 4.05
N ILE A 195 -17.09 10.14 3.89
CA ILE A 195 -16.45 8.93 3.35
C ILE A 195 -16.73 7.73 4.24
N GLU A 196 -16.56 7.84 5.56
CA GLU A 196 -16.85 6.76 6.50
C GLU A 196 -18.31 6.30 6.39
N LYS A 197 -19.25 7.24 6.34
CA LYS A 197 -20.67 6.96 6.18
C LYS A 197 -21.01 6.30 4.83
N ALA A 198 -20.38 6.75 3.76
CA ALA A 198 -20.57 6.18 2.43
C ALA A 198 -20.12 4.72 2.39
N PHE A 199 -18.95 4.40 2.99
CA PHE A 199 -18.46 3.03 3.07
C PHE A 199 -19.27 2.14 4.02
N ALA A 200 -19.85 2.69 5.08
CA ALA A 200 -20.79 1.95 5.92
C ALA A 200 -22.03 1.46 5.14
N GLY A 201 -22.35 2.08 4.00
CA GLY A 201 -23.37 1.61 3.06
C GLY A 201 -22.87 0.52 2.08
N VAL A 202 -21.57 0.27 2.01
CA VAL A 202 -20.97 -0.75 1.13
C VAL A 202 -21.09 -2.11 1.82
N GLY A 203 -21.70 -3.07 1.17
CA GLY A 203 -21.92 -4.42 1.75
C GLY A 203 -20.65 -5.25 1.78
N GLU A 204 -19.85 -5.18 0.73
CA GLU A 204 -18.69 -6.04 0.51
C GLU A 204 -17.58 -5.29 -0.21
N LEU A 205 -16.34 -5.68 0.09
CA LEU A 205 -15.14 -5.29 -0.63
C LEU A 205 -14.51 -6.52 -1.29
N TYR A 206 -13.79 -6.34 -2.38
CA TYR A 206 -13.20 -7.44 -3.15
C TYR A 206 -11.72 -7.19 -3.34
N ILE A 207 -10.86 -8.12 -2.92
CA ILE A 207 -9.43 -7.99 -3.15
C ILE A 207 -9.18 -8.13 -4.65
N ALA A 208 -8.71 -7.07 -5.29
CA ALA A 208 -8.28 -7.09 -6.69
C ALA A 208 -6.79 -7.42 -6.81
N ASP A 209 -5.98 -7.00 -5.83
CA ASP A 209 -4.56 -7.33 -5.72
C ASP A 209 -4.10 -7.26 -4.27
N GLY A 210 -3.09 -8.06 -3.89
CA GLY A 210 -2.47 -8.07 -2.57
C GLY A 210 -3.05 -9.11 -1.60
N HIS A 211 -3.47 -10.28 -2.06
CA HIS A 211 -3.98 -11.36 -1.20
C HIS A 211 -2.98 -11.75 -0.10
N HIS A 212 -1.68 -11.91 -0.43
CA HIS A 212 -0.64 -12.23 0.55
C HIS A 212 -0.44 -11.11 1.58
N ARG A 213 -0.50 -9.84 1.14
CA ARG A 213 -0.41 -8.66 2.02
C ARG A 213 -1.59 -8.58 2.98
N SER A 214 -2.80 -8.84 2.49
CA SER A 214 -4.02 -8.90 3.32
C SER A 214 -3.97 -10.02 4.34
N ALA A 215 -3.54 -11.23 3.93
CA ALA A 215 -3.41 -12.38 4.81
C ALA A 215 -2.35 -12.13 5.89
N ALA A 216 -1.20 -11.59 5.52
CA ALA A 216 -0.13 -11.25 6.46
C ALA A 216 -0.60 -10.21 7.50
N ALA A 217 -1.30 -9.16 7.07
CA ALA A 217 -1.87 -8.17 7.97
C ALA A 217 -2.83 -8.79 8.98
N ALA A 218 -3.72 -9.67 8.54
CA ALA A 218 -4.67 -10.37 9.42
C ALA A 218 -3.95 -11.28 10.41
N ARG A 219 -2.86 -11.96 10.01
CA ARG A 219 -2.05 -12.80 10.91
C ARG A 219 -1.34 -11.96 11.98
N VAL A 220 -0.74 -10.84 11.60
CA VAL A 220 -0.11 -9.90 12.56
C VAL A 220 -1.16 -9.35 13.54
N TYR A 221 -2.35 -8.99 13.03
CA TYR A 221 -3.47 -8.56 13.85
C TYR A 221 -3.85 -9.61 14.89
N LEU A 222 -4.07 -10.87 14.48
CA LEU A 222 -4.44 -11.95 15.39
C LEU A 222 -3.36 -12.21 16.46
N LYS A 223 -2.08 -12.20 16.06
CA LYS A 223 -0.95 -12.37 16.99
C LYS A 223 -0.95 -11.28 18.06
N ARG A 224 -1.05 -10.01 17.66
CA ARG A 224 -1.06 -8.88 18.59
C ARG A 224 -2.28 -8.87 19.50
N LYS A 225 -3.44 -9.27 18.97
CA LYS A 225 -4.66 -9.43 19.77
C LYS A 225 -4.51 -10.49 20.84
N ALA A 226 -3.85 -11.64 20.53
CA ALA A 226 -3.58 -12.72 21.48
C ALA A 226 -2.55 -12.31 22.55
N GLU A 227 -1.60 -11.44 22.22
CA GLU A 227 -0.58 -10.91 23.15
C GLU A 227 -1.13 -9.87 24.15
N GLY A 228 -2.45 -9.67 24.19
CA GLY A 228 -3.11 -8.76 25.15
C GLY A 228 -2.96 -7.28 24.82
N GLY A 229 -2.75 -6.96 23.57
CA GLY A 229 -2.69 -5.58 23.06
C GLY A 229 -4.01 -4.85 23.24
N ASN A 230 -4.22 -4.23 24.40
CA ASN A 230 -5.39 -3.42 24.67
C ASN A 230 -5.32 -2.11 23.85
N ARG A 231 -6.38 -1.79 23.10
CA ARG A 231 -6.48 -0.69 22.14
C ARG A 231 -6.17 0.71 22.68
N SER A 232 -6.19 0.90 24.01
CA SER A 232 -6.22 2.26 24.59
C SER A 232 -4.92 2.75 25.22
N GLU A 233 -3.96 1.91 25.56
CA GLU A 233 -2.84 2.32 26.42
C GLU A 233 -1.48 2.52 25.74
N ARG A 234 -1.29 2.13 24.47
CA ARG A 234 -0.06 2.40 23.70
C ARG A 234 -0.14 3.60 22.76
N ALA A 235 -1.22 4.34 22.80
CA ALA A 235 -1.43 5.54 21.97
C ALA A 235 -0.80 6.82 22.54
N VAL A 236 -0.05 6.76 23.64
CA VAL A 236 0.49 7.93 24.32
C VAL A 236 1.97 7.76 24.62
N SER A 237 2.79 7.77 23.60
CA SER A 237 4.10 8.41 23.69
C SER A 237 4.46 8.91 22.29
N GLY A 238 4.48 10.21 22.14
CA GLY A 238 4.65 10.92 20.87
C GLY A 238 6.04 10.75 20.23
N ARG A 239 6.54 9.52 20.09
CA ARG A 239 7.79 9.18 19.40
C ARG A 239 7.77 7.86 18.64
N ASP A 240 6.70 7.11 18.63
CA ASP A 240 6.58 5.91 17.79
C ASP A 240 5.80 6.26 16.52
N PHE A 241 6.53 6.65 15.50
CA PHE A 241 6.04 6.85 14.14
C PHE A 241 5.80 5.50 13.46
N SER A 242 4.90 4.71 13.99
CA SER A 242 4.42 3.52 13.33
C SER A 242 2.98 3.76 12.92
N ALA A 243 2.66 3.51 11.66
CA ALA A 243 1.28 3.26 11.28
C ALA A 243 0.77 2.22 12.29
N ARG A 244 -0.28 2.58 13.06
CA ARG A 244 -0.74 1.76 14.17
C ARG A 244 -0.99 0.33 13.68
N PRO A 245 -0.52 -0.69 14.39
CA PRO A 245 -0.69 -2.09 14.00
C PRO A 245 -2.13 -2.59 13.98
N ASP A 246 -3.07 -1.80 14.49
CA ASP A 246 -4.52 -2.07 14.40
C ASP A 246 -5.11 -1.53 13.09
N ALA A 247 -4.30 -0.83 12.32
CA ALA A 247 -4.72 -0.23 11.10
C ALA A 247 -4.53 -1.23 9.95
N ASP A 248 -5.52 -1.62 9.51
CA ASP A 248 -6.01 -2.32 8.38
C ASP A 248 -5.39 -1.83 7.05
N THR A 249 -5.51 -2.60 6.06
CA THR A 249 -4.95 -2.52 4.72
C THR A 249 -5.45 -1.31 3.92
N ALA A 250 -4.58 -0.62 3.21
CA ALA A 250 -4.94 0.50 2.35
C ALA A 250 -5.86 0.11 1.18
N LEU A 251 -6.90 0.91 0.95
CA LEU A 251 -7.94 0.70 -0.05
C LEU A 251 -7.70 1.55 -1.30
N GLN A 252 -7.92 0.99 -2.48
CA GLN A 252 -8.06 1.75 -3.71
C GLN A 252 -9.41 1.40 -4.36
N PRO A 253 -10.35 2.34 -4.52
CA PRO A 253 -11.62 2.07 -5.20
C PRO A 253 -11.44 1.99 -6.70
N ARG A 254 -12.20 1.12 -7.33
CA ARG A 254 -12.38 1.10 -8.78
C ARG A 254 -13.47 2.12 -9.14
N VAL A 255 -13.12 3.13 -9.94
CA VAL A 255 -14.14 3.89 -10.67
C VAL A 255 -14.62 3.00 -11.82
N GLU A 256 -15.92 2.66 -11.85
CA GLU A 256 -16.50 1.85 -12.92
C GLU A 256 -16.36 2.55 -14.27
N GLY A 257 -15.92 1.83 -15.28
CA GLY A 257 -15.70 2.29 -16.64
C GLY A 257 -14.82 1.35 -17.45
N PHE A 258 -14.67 0.10 -17.02
CA PHE A 258 -13.93 -0.90 -17.78
C PHE A 258 -14.89 -1.69 -18.69
N GLU A 259 -15.15 -1.19 -19.89
CA GLU A 259 -15.48 -2.07 -21.00
C GLU A 259 -14.21 -2.85 -21.35
N ARG A 260 -14.28 -4.18 -21.26
CA ARG A 260 -13.27 -5.07 -21.83
C ARG A 260 -13.19 -4.77 -23.32
N GLN A 261 -12.22 -3.98 -23.74
CA GLN A 261 -11.75 -4.08 -25.11
C GLN A 261 -10.80 -5.28 -25.14
N ASP A 262 -11.21 -6.26 -25.94
CA ASP A 262 -10.47 -7.48 -26.22
C ASP A 262 -9.00 -7.17 -26.46
N ALA A 263 -8.13 -7.86 -25.72
CA ALA A 263 -6.71 -7.92 -26.02
C ALA A 263 -6.56 -8.62 -27.38
N GLY A 264 -6.53 -7.82 -28.43
CA GLY A 264 -6.22 -8.23 -29.78
C GLY A 264 -4.85 -8.89 -29.79
N ALA A 265 -4.85 -10.12 -30.29
CA ALA A 265 -3.78 -11.00 -30.64
C ALA A 265 -2.39 -10.34 -30.73
N VAL A 266 -1.51 -10.65 -29.78
CA VAL A 266 -0.07 -10.57 -30.01
C VAL A 266 0.31 -11.84 -30.78
N ALA A 267 0.73 -11.62 -32.03
CA ALA A 267 1.12 -12.62 -33.00
C ALA A 267 2.10 -13.64 -32.43
N GLY A 268 1.80 -14.90 -32.73
CA GLY A 268 2.63 -16.06 -32.42
C GLY A 268 4.05 -15.94 -32.92
N ASN A 269 4.98 -16.34 -32.09
CA ASN A 269 6.34 -16.69 -32.50
C ASN A 269 6.37 -18.19 -32.83
N PRO A 270 6.51 -18.59 -34.10
CA PRO A 270 6.64 -19.99 -34.46
C PRO A 270 8.11 -20.36 -34.44
N ARG A 271 8.59 -20.98 -33.39
CA ARG A 271 9.78 -21.88 -33.43
C ARG A 271 10.10 -22.46 -32.06
N ARG A 272 9.62 -23.69 -31.83
CA ARG A 272 10.42 -24.81 -31.31
C ARG A 272 9.63 -26.10 -31.51
N ARG A 273 9.94 -26.75 -32.65
CA ARG A 273 9.91 -28.22 -32.76
C ARG A 273 11.32 -28.67 -32.37
N LEU A 274 11.43 -29.51 -31.46
CA LEU A 274 12.07 -30.81 -31.28
C LEU A 274 12.18 -31.09 -29.80
#